data_5593fea7b36a25fe86c8bfe184512494
#
_entry.id   5593fea7b36a25fe86c8bfe184512494
#
_cell.length_a   1.000
_cell.length_b   1.000
_cell.length_c   1.000
_cell.angle_alpha   90.00
_cell.angle_beta   90.00
_cell.angle_gamma   90.00
#
_symmetry.space_group_name_H-M   'P 1'
#
loop_
_entity.id
_entity.type
_entity.pdbx_description
1 polymer ?
#
loop_
_entity_poly.entity_id
_entity_poly.type
_entity_poly.pdbx_seq_one_letter_code
_entity_poly.pdbx_strand_id
1 'polypeptide(L)'
;MKYKHNYQIGLEDVDIKGNATNRALMTMMEDIGGLHSDSVGYGLDSVERTGQAWVVLDWKIEIIKRPHYRDEITAYTWSRNHNIACAYRDFELFDTQGEKLARATSRWVLIDIVKRRPLRLTQELIEKYQGEPQSQAFEEELENMSYPKDFFDTENAVKQRYTCLLYTSP
;
A
#
# COMPACT_ATOMS: atom_id res chain seq x y z
N MET A 1 -15.22 -7.14 -0.12
CA MET A 1 -15.85 -5.79 -0.24
C MET A 1 -14.76 -4.76 -0.53
N LYS A 2 -14.99 -3.86 -1.52
CA LYS A 2 -14.06 -2.73 -1.79
C LYS A 2 -14.31 -1.63 -0.76
N TYR A 3 -13.26 -1.21 -0.05
CA TYR A 3 -13.30 -0.05 0.84
C TYR A 3 -13.13 1.22 0.00
N LYS A 4 -13.89 2.26 0.31
CA LYS A 4 -13.93 3.52 -0.45
C LYS A 4 -13.56 4.69 0.45
N HIS A 5 -12.75 5.63 -0.07
CA HIS A 5 -12.49 6.93 0.55
C HIS A 5 -12.37 8.02 -0.52
N ASN A 6 -12.68 9.26 -0.17
CA ASN A 6 -12.55 10.40 -1.07
C ASN A 6 -11.43 11.31 -0.57
N TYR A 7 -10.59 11.76 -1.51
CA TYR A 7 -9.50 12.70 -1.29
C TYR A 7 -9.70 13.94 -2.16
N GLN A 8 -9.08 15.04 -1.75
CA GLN A 8 -8.87 16.20 -2.60
C GLN A 8 -7.37 16.46 -2.69
N ILE A 9 -6.86 16.73 -3.90
CA ILE A 9 -5.45 17.05 -4.13
C ILE A 9 -5.11 18.38 -3.50
N GLY A 10 -4.30 18.35 -2.44
CA GLY A 10 -3.82 19.53 -1.71
C GLY A 10 -2.58 20.16 -2.33
N LEU A 11 -2.13 21.25 -1.73
CA LEU A 11 -0.93 21.96 -2.18
C LEU A 11 0.35 21.14 -1.97
N GLU A 12 0.43 20.34 -0.90
CA GLU A 12 1.54 19.45 -0.57
C GLU A 12 1.66 18.25 -1.50
N ASP A 13 0.60 17.94 -2.25
CA ASP A 13 0.51 16.76 -3.11
C ASP A 13 1.07 17.01 -4.51
N VAL A 14 1.26 18.28 -4.88
CA VAL A 14 1.56 18.66 -6.26
C VAL A 14 2.99 19.15 -6.48
N ASP A 15 3.44 19.02 -7.71
CA ASP A 15 4.66 19.65 -8.22
C ASP A 15 4.42 21.13 -8.57
N ILE A 16 5.47 21.83 -9.04
CA ILE A 16 5.39 23.23 -9.45
C ILE A 16 4.47 23.51 -10.62
N LYS A 17 4.02 22.47 -11.33
CA LYS A 17 3.06 22.54 -12.44
C LYS A 17 1.63 22.23 -11.99
N GLY A 18 1.44 21.95 -10.71
CA GLY A 18 0.14 21.60 -10.14
C GLY A 18 -0.28 20.15 -10.36
N ASN A 19 0.59 19.27 -10.84
CA ASN A 19 0.28 17.85 -11.02
C ASN A 19 0.59 17.06 -9.76
N ALA A 20 -0.28 16.12 -9.38
CA ALA A 20 -0.03 15.23 -8.26
C ALA A 20 1.26 14.44 -8.44
N THR A 21 2.09 14.39 -7.40
CA THR A 21 3.34 13.66 -7.40
C THR A 21 3.11 12.15 -7.24
N ASN A 22 4.08 11.32 -7.64
CA ASN A 22 4.03 9.88 -7.36
C ASN A 22 3.92 9.61 -5.87
N ARG A 23 4.63 10.40 -5.06
CA ARG A 23 4.59 10.29 -3.59
C ARG A 23 3.16 10.51 -3.06
N ALA A 24 2.49 11.57 -3.50
CA ALA A 24 1.12 11.88 -3.06
C ALA A 24 0.15 10.73 -3.38
N LEU A 25 0.19 10.22 -4.63
CA LEU A 25 -0.66 9.10 -5.03
C LEU A 25 -0.38 7.83 -4.23
N MET A 26 0.89 7.52 -3.95
CA MET A 26 1.26 6.39 -3.08
C MET A 26 0.77 6.59 -1.65
N THR A 27 0.96 7.79 -1.09
CA THR A 27 0.49 8.12 0.27
C THR A 27 -1.02 7.94 0.40
N MET A 28 -1.81 8.38 -0.58
CA MET A 28 -3.27 8.17 -0.59
C MET A 28 -3.64 6.69 -0.64
N MET A 29 -2.90 5.88 -1.42
CA MET A 29 -3.11 4.44 -1.49
C MET A 29 -2.74 3.74 -0.18
N GLU A 30 -1.65 4.15 0.47
CA GLU A 30 -1.26 3.63 1.80
C GLU A 30 -2.29 4.02 2.86
N ASP A 31 -2.73 5.27 2.86
CA ASP A 31 -3.72 5.80 3.81
C ASP A 31 -5.05 5.03 3.71
N ILE A 32 -5.62 4.89 2.51
CA ILE A 32 -6.86 4.10 2.36
C ILE A 32 -6.67 2.62 2.75
N GLY A 33 -5.47 2.07 2.54
CA GLY A 33 -5.10 0.73 3.01
C GLY A 33 -5.11 0.63 4.53
N GLY A 34 -4.59 1.67 5.20
CA GLY A 34 -4.62 1.85 6.65
C GLY A 34 -6.05 1.98 7.17
N LEU A 35 -6.85 2.89 6.63
CA LEU A 35 -8.26 3.09 6.99
C LEU A 35 -9.09 1.80 6.87
N HIS A 36 -8.88 1.03 5.80
CA HIS A 36 -9.53 -0.28 5.66
C HIS A 36 -9.07 -1.24 6.77
N SER A 37 -7.78 -1.27 7.08
CA SER A 37 -7.24 -2.13 8.14
C SER A 37 -7.74 -1.71 9.53
N ASP A 38 -7.86 -0.41 9.80
CA ASP A 38 -8.46 0.11 11.05
C ASP A 38 -9.93 -0.32 11.17
N SER A 39 -10.71 -0.27 10.07
CA SER A 39 -12.11 -0.67 10.06
C SER A 39 -12.35 -2.15 10.42
N VAL A 40 -11.35 -3.00 10.23
CA VAL A 40 -11.39 -4.43 10.59
C VAL A 40 -10.58 -4.78 11.85
N GLY A 41 -10.01 -3.75 12.52
CA GLY A 41 -9.31 -3.89 13.80
C GLY A 41 -7.85 -4.35 13.70
N TYR A 42 -7.22 -4.18 12.52
CA TYR A 42 -5.82 -4.53 12.23
C TYR A 42 -5.01 -3.38 11.62
N GLY A 43 -5.45 -2.14 11.79
CA GLY A 43 -4.71 -0.95 11.41
C GLY A 43 -3.74 -0.47 12.48
N LEU A 44 -3.26 0.76 12.32
CA LEU A 44 -2.20 1.34 13.16
C LEU A 44 -2.61 1.41 14.65
N ASP A 45 -3.84 1.78 14.95
CA ASP A 45 -4.37 1.87 16.32
C ASP A 45 -4.40 0.52 17.06
N SER A 46 -4.37 -0.59 16.31
CA SER A 46 -4.36 -1.93 16.88
C SER A 46 -2.97 -2.43 17.27
N VAL A 47 -1.91 -1.80 16.79
CA VAL A 47 -0.51 -2.28 16.93
C VAL A 47 -0.09 -2.39 18.39
N GLU A 48 -0.40 -1.39 19.20
CA GLU A 48 -0.06 -1.42 20.63
C GLU A 48 -0.75 -2.59 21.35
N ARG A 49 -2.00 -2.84 21.03
CA ARG A 49 -2.80 -3.91 21.65
C ARG A 49 -2.42 -5.31 21.15
N THR A 50 -2.13 -5.45 19.86
CA THR A 50 -1.91 -6.76 19.22
C THR A 50 -0.44 -7.16 19.13
N GLY A 51 0.47 -6.19 19.17
CA GLY A 51 1.89 -6.40 18.86
C GLY A 51 2.13 -6.79 17.40
N GLN A 52 1.16 -6.53 16.51
CA GLN A 52 1.21 -6.93 15.11
C GLN A 52 1.11 -5.71 14.20
N ALA A 53 1.89 -5.69 13.13
CA ALA A 53 1.87 -4.63 12.13
C ALA A 53 1.96 -5.19 10.72
N TRP A 54 1.28 -4.54 9.78
CA TRP A 54 1.45 -4.79 8.36
C TRP A 54 2.67 -4.06 7.83
N VAL A 55 3.48 -4.76 7.05
CA VAL A 55 4.64 -4.21 6.35
C VAL A 55 4.51 -4.50 4.87
N VAL A 56 4.61 -3.46 4.06
CA VAL A 56 4.63 -3.59 2.60
C VAL A 56 5.99 -4.10 2.14
N LEU A 57 5.96 -5.03 1.19
CA LEU A 57 7.17 -5.58 0.58
C LEU A 57 7.48 -4.89 -0.75
N ASP A 58 6.47 -4.73 -1.59
CA ASP A 58 6.59 -4.16 -2.92
C ASP A 58 5.26 -3.62 -3.46
N TRP A 59 5.39 -2.80 -4.50
CA TRP A 59 4.30 -2.17 -5.22
C TRP A 59 4.52 -2.27 -6.73
N LYS A 60 3.39 -2.41 -7.48
CA LYS A 60 3.29 -2.11 -8.90
C LYS A 60 2.23 -1.02 -9.06
N ILE A 61 2.61 0.14 -9.59
CA ILE A 61 1.73 1.29 -9.75
C ILE A 61 1.74 1.71 -11.20
N GLU A 62 0.57 1.92 -11.77
CA GLU A 62 0.37 2.53 -13.07
C GLU A 62 -0.43 3.82 -12.92
N ILE A 63 0.13 4.92 -13.42
CA ILE A 63 -0.54 6.22 -13.47
C ILE A 63 -1.01 6.44 -14.88
N ILE A 64 -2.34 6.43 -15.08
CA ILE A 64 -3.00 6.55 -16.38
C ILE A 64 -3.16 8.02 -16.73
N LYS A 65 -3.67 8.80 -15.77
CA LYS A 65 -3.87 10.25 -15.88
C LYS A 65 -3.53 10.92 -14.55
N ARG A 66 -2.68 11.93 -14.57
CA ARG A 66 -2.33 12.64 -13.34
C ARG A 66 -3.45 13.59 -12.93
N PRO A 67 -3.95 13.49 -11.70
CA PRO A 67 -4.81 14.52 -11.15
C PRO A 67 -4.03 15.81 -10.90
N HIS A 68 -4.76 16.90 -10.88
CA HIS A 68 -4.24 18.24 -10.70
C HIS A 68 -4.68 18.82 -9.34
N TYR A 69 -4.06 19.91 -8.93
CA TYR A 69 -4.42 20.64 -7.73
C TYR A 69 -5.93 20.91 -7.67
N ARG A 70 -6.54 20.62 -6.51
CA ARG A 70 -7.97 20.67 -6.21
C ARG A 70 -8.86 19.62 -6.87
N ASP A 71 -8.32 18.73 -7.67
CA ASP A 71 -9.10 17.60 -8.17
C ASP A 71 -9.60 16.75 -6.99
N GLU A 72 -10.83 16.30 -7.09
CA GLU A 72 -11.42 15.32 -6.17
C GLU A 72 -11.19 13.92 -6.71
N ILE A 73 -10.77 13.03 -5.82
CA ILE A 73 -10.43 11.65 -6.14
C ILE A 73 -11.28 10.71 -5.31
N THR A 74 -11.88 9.73 -5.96
CA THR A 74 -12.44 8.56 -5.30
C THR A 74 -11.44 7.41 -5.34
N ALA A 75 -10.98 6.98 -4.18
CA ALA A 75 -10.08 5.85 -4.02
C ALA A 75 -10.84 4.60 -3.57
N TYR A 76 -10.45 3.46 -4.14
CA TYR A 76 -10.90 2.14 -3.73
C TYR A 76 -9.70 1.26 -3.38
N THR A 77 -9.86 0.43 -2.35
CA THR A 77 -8.91 -0.63 -2.01
C THR A 77 -9.63 -1.89 -1.58
N TRP A 78 -9.02 -3.04 -1.82
CA TRP A 78 -9.52 -4.33 -1.37
C TRP A 78 -8.38 -5.33 -1.18
N SER A 79 -8.57 -6.24 -0.23
CA SER A 79 -7.73 -7.43 -0.13
C SER A 79 -8.11 -8.36 -1.27
N ARG A 80 -7.12 -8.86 -2.02
CA ARG A 80 -7.35 -9.72 -3.17
C ARG A 80 -7.26 -11.20 -2.76
N ASN A 81 -6.09 -11.75 -2.90
CA ASN A 81 -5.74 -13.10 -2.50
C ASN A 81 -4.62 -13.06 -1.45
N HIS A 82 -4.29 -14.20 -0.93
CA HIS A 82 -3.22 -14.38 0.03
C HIS A 82 -2.59 -15.75 -0.15
N ASN A 83 -1.39 -15.88 0.38
CA ASN A 83 -0.81 -17.17 0.69
C ASN A 83 -0.50 -17.24 2.20
N ILE A 84 0.16 -18.28 2.66
CA ILE A 84 0.43 -18.47 4.09
C ILE A 84 1.28 -17.34 4.73
N ALA A 85 2.04 -16.62 3.91
CA ALA A 85 3.01 -15.61 4.35
C ALA A 85 2.64 -14.18 3.93
N CYS A 86 1.95 -14.00 2.81
CA CYS A 86 1.70 -12.70 2.20
C CYS A 86 0.24 -12.50 1.84
N ALA A 87 -0.25 -11.26 2.03
CA ALA A 87 -1.51 -10.77 1.51
C ALA A 87 -1.26 -9.80 0.36
N TYR A 88 -2.14 -9.83 -0.64
CA TYR A 88 -2.14 -8.90 -1.76
C TYR A 88 -3.29 -7.91 -1.61
N ARG A 89 -3.01 -6.66 -1.95
CA ARG A 89 -3.98 -5.57 -1.87
C ARG A 89 -3.92 -4.76 -3.16
N ASP A 90 -5.10 -4.49 -3.70
CA ASP A 90 -5.25 -3.70 -4.92
C ASP A 90 -5.88 -2.35 -4.62
N PHE A 91 -5.62 -1.39 -5.53
CA PHE A 91 -6.08 -0.02 -5.42
C PHE A 91 -6.49 0.52 -6.79
N GLU A 92 -7.50 1.35 -6.80
CA GLU A 92 -7.91 2.12 -7.96
C GLU A 92 -8.30 3.53 -7.54
N LEU A 93 -7.83 4.53 -8.29
CA LEU A 93 -8.18 5.94 -8.12
C LEU A 93 -8.98 6.41 -9.33
N PHE A 94 -10.06 7.14 -9.07
CA PHE A 94 -10.95 7.67 -10.09
C PHE A 94 -11.20 9.16 -9.88
N ASP A 95 -11.46 9.88 -10.97
CA ASP A 95 -11.95 11.26 -10.93
C ASP A 95 -13.47 11.31 -10.67
N THR A 96 -14.03 12.52 -10.62
CA THR A 96 -15.45 12.75 -10.39
C THR A 96 -16.35 12.30 -11.55
N GLN A 97 -15.79 12.08 -12.73
CA GLN A 97 -16.49 11.54 -13.91
C GLN A 97 -16.45 10.00 -13.97
N GLY A 98 -15.72 9.37 -13.03
CA GLY A 98 -15.54 7.93 -13.01
C GLY A 98 -14.41 7.43 -13.94
N GLU A 99 -13.58 8.36 -14.47
CA GLU A 99 -12.41 7.99 -15.25
C GLU A 99 -11.28 7.52 -14.33
N LYS A 100 -10.64 6.40 -14.71
CA LYS A 100 -9.54 5.84 -13.91
C LYS A 100 -8.28 6.68 -14.04
N LEU A 101 -7.77 7.16 -12.90
CA LEU A 101 -6.56 7.98 -12.81
C LEU A 101 -5.31 7.14 -12.57
N ALA A 102 -5.41 6.15 -11.71
CA ALA A 102 -4.31 5.25 -11.38
C ALA A 102 -4.83 3.91 -10.87
N ARG A 103 -3.99 2.89 -10.95
CA ARG A 103 -4.19 1.59 -10.31
C ARG A 103 -2.91 1.08 -9.70
N ALA A 104 -3.03 0.27 -8.66
CA ALA A 104 -1.87 -0.34 -8.01
C ALA A 104 -2.21 -1.72 -7.46
N THR A 105 -1.17 -2.53 -7.32
CA THR A 105 -1.18 -3.74 -6.50
C THR A 105 0.02 -3.74 -5.57
N SER A 106 -0.13 -4.27 -4.38
CA SER A 106 0.92 -4.33 -3.37
C SER A 106 0.90 -5.67 -2.64
N ARG A 107 2.05 -6.03 -2.08
CA ARG A 107 2.24 -7.25 -1.32
C ARG A 107 2.66 -6.91 0.11
N TRP A 108 2.02 -7.55 1.07
CA TRP A 108 2.16 -7.26 2.49
C TRP A 108 2.45 -8.51 3.30
N VAL A 109 3.21 -8.33 4.37
CA VAL A 109 3.40 -9.35 5.41
C VAL A 109 2.93 -8.80 6.74
N LEU A 110 2.35 -9.66 7.56
CA LEU A 110 2.05 -9.36 8.94
C LEU A 110 3.26 -9.74 9.78
N ILE A 111 3.74 -8.84 10.64
CA ILE A 111 4.87 -9.07 11.53
C ILE A 111 4.46 -8.97 12.99
N ASP A 112 5.09 -9.78 13.84
CA ASP A 112 5.15 -9.60 15.29
C ASP A 112 6.26 -8.58 15.57
N ILE A 113 5.91 -7.36 16.02
CA ILE A 113 6.87 -6.27 16.21
C ILE A 113 7.76 -6.50 17.44
N VAL A 114 7.30 -7.29 18.41
CA VAL A 114 8.06 -7.64 19.63
C VAL A 114 9.11 -8.69 19.31
N LYS A 115 8.69 -9.78 18.63
CA LYS A 115 9.58 -10.89 18.25
C LYS A 115 10.32 -10.63 16.94
N ARG A 116 10.00 -9.55 16.23
CA ARG A 116 10.60 -9.12 14.95
C ARG A 116 10.61 -10.22 13.91
N ARG A 117 9.49 -10.91 13.74
CA ARG A 117 9.37 -12.03 12.79
C ARG A 117 8.03 -11.99 12.06
N PRO A 118 7.97 -12.50 10.82
CA PRO A 118 6.72 -12.67 10.10
C PRO A 118 5.76 -13.62 10.83
N LEU A 119 4.48 -13.34 10.70
CA LEU A 119 3.39 -14.16 11.18
C LEU A 119 2.71 -14.87 10.00
N ARG A 120 2.16 -16.04 10.28
CA ARG A 120 1.28 -16.72 9.32
C ARG A 120 -0.07 -16.03 9.31
N LEU A 121 -0.61 -15.82 8.13
CA LEU A 121 -1.96 -15.31 7.97
C LEU A 121 -2.97 -16.40 8.37
N THR A 122 -3.83 -16.07 9.30
CA THR A 122 -4.89 -16.99 9.76
C THR A 122 -6.16 -16.80 8.93
N GLN A 123 -6.97 -17.82 8.81
CA GLN A 123 -8.24 -17.75 8.11
C GLN A 123 -9.17 -16.69 8.73
N GLU A 124 -9.21 -16.59 10.06
CA GLU A 124 -9.97 -15.58 10.78
C GLU A 124 -9.59 -14.15 10.38
N LEU A 125 -8.28 -13.86 10.29
CA LEU A 125 -7.76 -12.56 9.86
C LEU A 125 -8.23 -12.23 8.44
N ILE A 126 -8.12 -13.21 7.52
CA ILE A 126 -8.45 -13.04 6.11
C ILE A 126 -9.93 -12.77 5.92
N GLU A 127 -10.79 -13.50 6.62
CA GLU A 127 -12.24 -13.34 6.57
C GLU A 127 -12.69 -11.94 7.01
N LYS A 128 -12.00 -11.31 7.97
CA LYS A 128 -12.30 -9.95 8.41
C LYS A 128 -12.16 -8.91 7.29
N TYR A 129 -11.23 -9.10 6.38
CA TYR A 129 -11.03 -8.18 5.25
C TYR A 129 -12.06 -8.36 4.13
N GLN A 130 -12.88 -9.42 4.14
CA GLN A 130 -13.90 -9.68 3.13
C GLN A 130 -13.39 -9.47 1.71
N GLY A 131 -12.24 -10.08 1.40
CA GLY A 131 -11.49 -9.85 0.18
C GLY A 131 -12.28 -10.08 -1.10
N GLU A 132 -11.82 -9.51 -2.20
CA GLU A 132 -12.39 -9.62 -3.55
C GLU A 132 -11.41 -10.37 -4.49
N PRO A 133 -11.23 -11.69 -4.31
CA PRO A 133 -10.21 -12.43 -5.06
C PRO A 133 -10.44 -12.45 -6.58
N GLN A 134 -11.68 -12.23 -7.01
CA GLN A 134 -12.05 -12.17 -8.44
C GLN A 134 -11.82 -10.78 -9.07
N SER A 135 -11.58 -9.75 -8.25
CA SER A 135 -11.32 -8.39 -8.72
C SER A 135 -9.83 -8.12 -8.65
N GLN A 136 -9.21 -7.86 -9.81
CA GLN A 136 -7.78 -7.59 -9.91
C GLN A 136 -7.54 -6.27 -10.63
N ALA A 137 -6.65 -5.43 -10.08
CA ALA A 137 -6.24 -4.18 -10.73
C ALA A 137 -5.33 -4.45 -11.94
N PHE A 138 -4.60 -5.58 -11.93
CA PHE A 138 -3.74 -6.04 -13.03
C PHE A 138 -4.03 -7.50 -13.35
N GLU A 139 -3.94 -7.85 -14.63
CA GLU A 139 -4.04 -9.25 -15.08
C GLU A 139 -2.81 -10.08 -14.66
N GLU A 140 -1.64 -9.41 -14.62
CA GLU A 140 -0.38 -10.02 -14.23
C GLU A 140 -0.12 -9.89 -12.72
N GLU A 141 0.37 -10.95 -12.12
CA GLU A 141 0.81 -10.95 -10.72
C GLU A 141 2.08 -10.11 -10.52
N LEU A 142 2.33 -9.65 -9.28
CA LEU A 142 3.61 -9.06 -8.90
C LEU A 142 4.72 -10.10 -9.02
N GLU A 143 5.71 -9.81 -9.86
CA GLU A 143 6.90 -10.64 -9.95
C GLU A 143 7.68 -10.62 -8.64
N ASN A 144 8.28 -11.76 -8.29
CA ASN A 144 9.23 -11.79 -7.19
C ASN A 144 10.54 -11.13 -7.63
N MET A 145 10.81 -9.92 -7.16
CA MET A 145 12.11 -9.30 -7.39
C MET A 145 13.17 -10.06 -6.57
N SER A 146 13.99 -10.86 -7.24
CA SER A 146 15.18 -11.47 -6.65
C SER A 146 16.40 -10.68 -7.12
N TYR A 147 17.13 -10.11 -6.17
CA TYR A 147 18.42 -9.49 -6.47
C TYR A 147 19.54 -10.50 -6.27
N PRO A 148 20.56 -10.53 -7.14
CA PRO A 148 21.80 -11.29 -6.87
C PRO A 148 22.37 -10.90 -5.49
N LYS A 149 23.00 -11.84 -4.80
CA LYS A 149 23.54 -11.59 -3.44
C LYS A 149 24.54 -10.44 -3.39
N ASP A 150 25.25 -10.21 -4.49
CA ASP A 150 26.26 -9.16 -4.68
C ASP A 150 25.71 -7.89 -5.34
N PHE A 151 24.39 -7.80 -5.60
CA PHE A 151 23.76 -6.68 -6.29
C PHE A 151 24.09 -5.33 -5.64
N PHE A 152 24.19 -5.28 -4.31
CA PHE A 152 24.46 -4.08 -3.54
C PHE A 152 25.96 -3.82 -3.28
N ASP A 153 26.83 -4.72 -3.70
CA ASP A 153 28.29 -4.66 -3.47
C ASP A 153 29.09 -4.28 -4.73
N THR A 154 28.40 -3.83 -5.78
CA THR A 154 29.05 -3.34 -6.99
C THR A 154 29.71 -1.97 -6.76
N GLU A 155 30.83 -1.71 -7.44
CA GLU A 155 31.58 -0.43 -7.34
C GLU A 155 30.73 0.80 -7.67
N ASN A 156 29.69 0.64 -8.48
CA ASN A 156 28.76 1.69 -8.91
C ASN A 156 27.46 1.77 -8.07
N ALA A 157 27.34 1.00 -7.00
CA ALA A 157 26.15 1.03 -6.16
C ALA A 157 26.10 2.32 -5.33
N VAL A 158 25.04 3.11 -5.51
CA VAL A 158 24.75 4.26 -4.65
C VAL A 158 24.03 3.75 -3.42
N LYS A 159 24.69 3.77 -2.25
CA LYS A 159 24.11 3.38 -0.97
C LYS A 159 23.57 4.63 -0.26
N GLN A 160 22.26 4.68 -0.05
CA GLN A 160 21.63 5.73 0.74
C GLN A 160 20.92 5.10 1.95
N ARG A 161 21.25 5.60 3.15
CA ARG A 161 20.62 5.14 4.38
C ARG A 161 19.49 6.08 4.75
N TYR A 162 18.30 5.52 4.94
CA TYR A 162 17.16 6.23 5.49
C TYR A 162 16.91 5.73 6.93
N THR A 163 16.66 6.66 7.84
CA THR A 163 16.25 6.33 9.20
C THR A 163 14.75 6.55 9.31
N CYS A 164 14.01 5.48 9.61
CA CYS A 164 12.58 5.58 9.86
C CYS A 164 12.38 6.09 11.29
N LEU A 165 11.86 7.30 11.42
CA LEU A 165 11.62 7.94 12.73
C LEU A 165 10.47 7.28 13.51
N LEU A 166 9.60 6.52 12.86
CA LEU A 166 8.48 5.82 13.51
C LEU A 166 8.92 4.74 14.52
N TYR A 167 10.19 4.27 14.43
CA TYR A 167 10.72 3.22 15.30
C TYR A 167 11.85 3.71 16.23
N THR A 168 12.10 5.00 16.29
CA THR A 168 13.20 5.60 17.08
C THR A 168 12.71 6.38 18.29
N SER A 169 11.43 6.35 18.63
CA SER A 169 10.96 6.86 19.92
C SER A 169 11.29 5.85 21.02
N PRO A 170 11.97 6.27 22.10
CA PRO A 170 12.31 5.42 23.24
C PRO A 170 11.07 4.93 23.98
#